data_0b47a35ae94cb705d97524af7276f904
#
_entry.id   0b47a35ae94cb705d97524af7276f904
#
_cell.length_a   1.000
_cell.length_b   1.000
_cell.length_c   1.000
_cell.angle_alpha   90.00
_cell.angle_beta   90.00
_cell.angle_gamma   90.00
#
_symmetry.space_group_name_H-M   'P 1'
#
loop_
_entity.id
_entity.type
_entity.pdbx_description
1 polymer ?
#
loop_
_entity_poly.entity_id
_entity_poly.type
_entity_poly.pdbx_seq_one_letter_code
_entity_poly.pdbx_strand_id
1 'polypeptide(L)'
;MEQKFDLDDITIVPTQLSNIKSRSEIVYYYQENNTLPLICAPMDTVINDVNVNEFDRNNILTCSIRQQHLNLKQPLYNFIGVSLDQFEYIVTNTAVSLKLGQGILVDIANGHMEYLFDLVKSYKLKFPYNPIMVGNIANPETYDKYCEILDRHDYVRLSIGSGSACTTGANLGVYFPMG
;
A
#
# COMPACT_ATOMS: atom_id res chain seq x y z
N MET A 1 17.10 23.51 8.87
CA MET A 1 15.78 22.85 8.93
C MET A 1 15.30 22.77 7.48
N GLU A 2 15.10 21.60 6.93
CA GLU A 2 14.64 21.43 5.56
C GLU A 2 13.14 21.77 5.49
N GLN A 3 12.74 22.58 4.51
CA GLN A 3 11.35 22.94 4.33
C GLN A 3 10.63 21.74 3.68
N LYS A 4 9.50 21.33 4.22
CA LYS A 4 8.64 20.27 3.72
C LYS A 4 7.36 20.86 3.14
N PHE A 5 6.83 20.21 2.11
CA PHE A 5 5.65 20.66 1.36
C PHE A 5 4.65 19.52 1.24
N ASP A 6 3.38 19.86 1.16
CA ASP A 6 2.33 18.92 0.70
C ASP A 6 2.13 19.04 -0.82
N LEU A 7 1.41 18.09 -1.41
CA LEU A 7 1.14 18.08 -2.86
C LEU A 7 0.39 19.33 -3.32
N ASP A 8 -0.39 19.97 -2.43
CA ASP A 8 -1.11 21.20 -2.71
C ASP A 8 -0.19 22.44 -2.81
N ASP A 9 1.04 22.32 -2.25
CA ASP A 9 2.03 23.41 -2.25
C ASP A 9 2.98 23.34 -3.45
N ILE A 10 2.89 22.31 -4.29
CA ILE A 10 3.83 22.07 -5.39
C ILE A 10 3.13 21.95 -6.73
N THR A 11 3.88 22.23 -7.79
CA THR A 11 3.45 22.05 -9.18
C THR A 11 4.52 21.27 -9.94
N ILE A 12 4.09 20.31 -10.75
CA ILE A 12 5.01 19.57 -11.61
C ILE A 12 5.48 20.48 -12.76
N VAL A 13 6.78 20.69 -12.85
CA VAL A 13 7.41 21.40 -13.95
C VAL A 13 7.89 20.38 -14.98
N PRO A 14 7.40 20.42 -16.24
CA PRO A 14 7.88 19.55 -17.28
C PRO A 14 9.38 19.77 -17.54
N THR A 15 10.18 18.73 -17.42
CA THR A 15 11.63 18.81 -17.60
C THR A 15 12.16 18.00 -18.79
N GLN A 16 11.30 17.19 -19.41
CA GLN A 16 11.68 16.31 -20.52
C GLN A 16 10.78 16.54 -21.73
N LEU A 17 11.35 16.37 -22.91
CA LEU A 17 10.58 16.32 -24.16
C LEU A 17 9.82 15.00 -24.22
N SER A 18 8.53 15.08 -24.61
CA SER A 18 7.68 13.90 -24.78
C SER A 18 7.18 13.84 -26.23
N ASN A 19 7.09 12.62 -26.76
CA ASN A 19 6.47 12.36 -28.06
C ASN A 19 4.94 12.17 -27.95
N ILE A 20 4.38 12.20 -26.75
CA ILE A 20 2.95 12.06 -26.50
C ILE A 20 2.24 13.35 -26.90
N LYS A 21 1.35 13.25 -27.88
CA LYS A 21 0.60 14.40 -28.43
C LYS A 21 -0.76 14.61 -27.76
N SER A 22 -1.32 13.54 -27.17
CA SER A 22 -2.65 13.54 -26.58
C SER A 22 -2.70 12.65 -25.34
N ARG A 23 -3.59 13.01 -24.39
CA ARG A 23 -3.86 12.16 -23.22
C ARG A 23 -4.31 10.76 -23.59
N SER A 24 -4.98 10.58 -24.74
CA SER A 24 -5.42 9.28 -25.25
C SER A 24 -4.27 8.36 -25.69
N GLU A 25 -3.06 8.91 -25.89
CA GLU A 25 -1.86 8.15 -26.26
C GLU A 25 -1.11 7.62 -25.01
N ILE A 26 -1.52 8.03 -23.80
CA ILE A 26 -0.90 7.55 -22.57
C ILE A 26 -1.29 6.09 -22.38
N VAL A 27 -0.30 5.23 -22.53
CA VAL A 27 -0.42 3.80 -22.24
C VAL A 27 0.01 3.60 -20.79
N TYR A 28 -0.90 3.17 -19.94
CA TYR A 28 -0.58 2.89 -18.56
C TYR A 28 0.29 1.64 -18.45
N TYR A 29 1.37 1.72 -17.72
CA TYR A 29 2.30 0.60 -17.47
C TYR A 29 1.62 -0.64 -16.82
N TYR A 30 0.41 -0.43 -16.29
CA TYR A 30 -0.39 -1.46 -15.61
C TYR A 30 -1.32 -2.23 -16.54
N GLN A 31 -1.22 -2.04 -17.85
CA GLN A 31 -2.07 -2.74 -18.82
C GLN A 31 -1.89 -4.26 -18.85
N GLU A 32 -0.78 -4.79 -18.37
CA GLU A 32 -0.59 -6.24 -18.27
C GLU A 32 -1.68 -6.94 -17.44
N ASN A 33 -2.26 -6.25 -16.46
CA ASN A 33 -3.31 -6.75 -15.59
C ASN A 33 -4.67 -6.06 -15.80
N ASN A 34 -4.79 -5.18 -16.80
CA ASN A 34 -5.98 -4.36 -17.05
C ASN A 34 -6.46 -3.58 -15.81
N THR A 35 -5.56 -3.18 -14.93
CA THR A 35 -5.86 -2.39 -13.73
C THR A 35 -5.45 -0.94 -13.92
N LEU A 36 -6.21 -0.01 -13.36
CA LEU A 36 -5.80 1.38 -13.26
C LEU A 36 -4.67 1.52 -12.23
N PRO A 37 -3.78 2.53 -12.36
CA PRO A 37 -2.75 2.81 -11.35
C PRO A 37 -3.37 3.48 -10.10
N LEU A 38 -4.45 2.93 -9.62
CA LEU A 38 -5.21 3.41 -8.47
C LEU A 38 -5.46 2.25 -7.51
N ILE A 39 -5.27 2.53 -6.23
CA ILE A 39 -5.57 1.62 -5.14
C ILE A 39 -6.46 2.37 -4.16
N CYS A 40 -7.63 1.80 -3.81
CA CYS A 40 -8.50 2.45 -2.85
C CYS A 40 -7.88 2.40 -1.44
N ALA A 41 -7.98 3.51 -0.71
CA ALA A 41 -7.52 3.58 0.66
C ALA A 41 -8.33 2.63 1.57
N PRO A 42 -7.68 1.95 2.54
CA PRO A 42 -8.33 1.04 3.48
C PRO A 42 -9.08 1.82 4.58
N MET A 43 -10.07 2.58 4.18
CA MET A 43 -10.88 3.43 5.05
C MET A 43 -12.36 3.09 4.88
N ASP A 44 -13.11 3.00 5.99
CA ASP A 44 -14.54 2.66 5.99
C ASP A 44 -15.40 3.70 5.23
N THR A 45 -14.95 4.94 5.19
CA THR A 45 -15.57 6.01 4.40
C THR A 45 -15.30 5.91 2.90
N VAL A 46 -14.34 5.09 2.47
CA VAL A 46 -13.95 4.91 1.07
C VAL A 46 -14.46 3.57 0.54
N ILE A 47 -14.19 2.48 1.25
CA ILE A 47 -14.49 1.13 0.79
C ILE A 47 -15.14 0.26 1.86
N ASN A 48 -16.12 -0.54 1.45
CA ASN A 48 -16.80 -1.52 2.29
C ASN A 48 -17.38 -2.64 1.42
N ASP A 49 -17.99 -3.65 2.04
CA ASP A 49 -18.54 -4.81 1.34
C ASP A 49 -19.70 -4.48 0.36
N VAL A 50 -20.30 -3.30 0.48
CA VAL A 50 -21.37 -2.85 -0.41
C VAL A 50 -20.81 -2.29 -1.73
N ASN A 51 -19.74 -1.48 -1.65
CA ASN A 51 -19.22 -0.77 -2.82
C ASN A 51 -17.95 -1.39 -3.44
N VAL A 52 -17.32 -2.38 -2.80
CA VAL A 52 -16.07 -3.00 -3.28
C VAL A 52 -16.16 -3.50 -4.71
N ASN A 53 -17.31 -4.05 -5.12
CA ASN A 53 -17.53 -4.53 -6.48
C ASN A 53 -17.51 -3.42 -7.54
N GLU A 54 -17.81 -2.17 -7.16
CA GLU A 54 -17.72 -1.03 -8.10
C GLU A 54 -16.26 -0.67 -8.40
N PHE A 55 -15.38 -0.77 -7.40
CA PHE A 55 -13.93 -0.59 -7.61
C PHE A 55 -13.38 -1.68 -8.55
N ASP A 56 -13.73 -2.93 -8.29
CA ASP A 56 -13.30 -4.07 -9.13
C ASP A 56 -13.78 -3.93 -10.58
N ARG A 57 -15.05 -3.58 -10.81
CA ARG A 57 -15.59 -3.32 -12.15
C ARG A 57 -14.88 -2.20 -12.90
N ASN A 58 -14.31 -1.24 -12.18
CA ASN A 58 -13.54 -0.14 -12.75
C ASN A 58 -12.04 -0.42 -12.78
N ASN A 59 -11.61 -1.65 -12.54
CA ASN A 59 -10.21 -2.07 -12.54
C ASN A 59 -9.33 -1.30 -11.54
N ILE A 60 -9.88 -0.95 -10.39
CA ILE A 60 -9.20 -0.28 -9.27
C ILE A 60 -8.90 -1.34 -8.21
N LEU A 61 -7.64 -1.43 -7.78
CA LEU A 61 -7.25 -2.36 -6.73
C LEU A 61 -7.90 -1.99 -5.39
N THR A 62 -8.32 -3.01 -4.66
CA THR A 62 -9.10 -2.87 -3.44
C THR A 62 -8.32 -3.34 -2.21
N CYS A 63 -8.35 -2.55 -1.14
CA CYS A 63 -7.80 -2.91 0.15
C CYS A 63 -8.91 -2.98 1.19
N SER A 64 -9.00 -4.08 1.93
CA SER A 64 -9.93 -4.11 3.06
C SER A 64 -9.42 -3.24 4.21
N ILE A 65 -10.36 -2.73 5.01
CA ILE A 65 -10.00 -2.10 6.29
C ILE A 65 -9.42 -3.15 7.24
N ARG A 66 -8.56 -2.70 8.14
CA ARG A 66 -8.04 -3.53 9.22
C ARG A 66 -9.16 -3.88 10.19
N GLN A 67 -9.40 -5.17 10.39
CA GLN A 67 -10.42 -5.67 11.30
C GLN A 67 -9.84 -6.03 12.67
N GLN A 68 -10.67 -5.98 13.72
CA GLN A 68 -10.27 -6.40 15.06
C GLN A 68 -9.85 -7.87 15.10
N HIS A 69 -10.57 -8.74 14.37
CA HIS A 69 -10.26 -10.15 14.24
C HIS A 69 -9.76 -10.45 12.84
N LEU A 70 -8.65 -11.19 12.75
CA LEU A 70 -8.09 -11.59 11.47
C LEU A 70 -9.06 -12.46 10.67
N ASN A 71 -9.43 -11.98 9.49
CA ASN A 71 -10.24 -12.73 8.54
C ASN A 71 -9.55 -12.78 7.17
N LEU A 72 -8.91 -13.90 6.87
CA LEU A 72 -8.21 -14.12 5.59
C LEU A 72 -9.15 -14.59 4.47
N LYS A 73 -10.43 -14.81 4.77
CA LYS A 73 -11.43 -15.23 3.78
C LYS A 73 -12.26 -14.04 3.29
N GLN A 74 -11.60 -13.06 2.70
CA GLN A 74 -12.25 -11.87 2.12
C GLN A 74 -12.04 -11.86 0.60
N PRO A 75 -12.82 -12.62 -0.17
CA PRO A 75 -12.57 -12.83 -1.60
C PRO A 75 -12.79 -11.58 -2.46
N LEU A 76 -13.45 -10.56 -1.93
CA LEU A 76 -13.79 -9.34 -2.64
C LEU A 76 -12.63 -8.32 -2.68
N TYR A 77 -11.61 -8.50 -1.85
CA TYR A 77 -10.50 -7.55 -1.74
C TYR A 77 -9.22 -8.13 -2.34
N ASN A 78 -8.48 -7.30 -3.08
CA ASN A 78 -7.16 -7.67 -3.59
C ASN A 78 -6.14 -7.76 -2.45
N PHE A 79 -6.22 -6.85 -1.47
CA PHE A 79 -5.37 -6.82 -0.29
C PHE A 79 -6.20 -6.87 0.99
N ILE A 80 -5.81 -7.71 1.93
CA ILE A 80 -6.40 -7.77 3.26
C ILE A 80 -5.59 -6.90 4.20
N GLY A 81 -6.24 -5.87 4.78
CA GLY A 81 -5.63 -4.98 5.77
C GLY A 81 -5.43 -5.69 7.11
N VAL A 82 -4.20 -5.66 7.63
CA VAL A 82 -3.82 -6.31 8.90
C VAL A 82 -3.00 -5.39 9.79
N SER A 83 -3.07 -5.61 11.10
CA SER A 83 -2.16 -5.00 12.07
C SER A 83 -0.80 -5.70 12.07
N LEU A 84 0.18 -5.14 12.77
CA LEU A 84 1.49 -5.78 12.94
C LEU A 84 1.39 -7.16 13.59
N ASP A 85 0.62 -7.28 14.68
CA ASP A 85 0.43 -8.55 15.40
C ASP A 85 -0.25 -9.61 14.53
N GLN A 86 -1.25 -9.20 13.74
CA GLN A 86 -1.92 -10.08 12.79
C GLN A 86 -0.97 -10.51 11.66
N PHE A 87 -0.10 -9.63 11.21
CA PHE A 87 0.90 -9.94 10.20
C PHE A 87 1.94 -10.92 10.75
N GLU A 88 2.44 -10.69 11.97
CA GLU A 88 3.32 -11.63 12.66
C GLU A 88 2.69 -13.01 12.76
N TYR A 89 1.43 -13.08 13.18
CA TYR A 89 0.68 -14.35 13.24
C TYR A 89 0.61 -15.05 11.86
N ILE A 90 0.35 -14.30 10.78
CA ILE A 90 0.33 -14.85 9.41
C ILE A 90 1.69 -15.47 9.05
N VAL A 91 2.77 -14.77 9.39
CA VAL A 91 4.14 -15.19 9.05
C VAL A 91 4.57 -16.40 9.87
N THR A 92 4.36 -16.38 11.17
CA THR A 92 4.93 -17.36 12.11
C THR A 92 4.09 -18.63 12.24
N ASN A 93 2.77 -18.55 12.06
CA ASN A 93 1.89 -19.71 12.21
C ASN A 93 1.89 -20.57 10.94
N THR A 94 2.42 -21.79 11.06
CA THR A 94 2.53 -22.74 9.93
C THR A 94 1.18 -23.22 9.37
N ALA A 95 0.11 -23.14 10.14
CA ALA A 95 -1.24 -23.55 9.71
C ALA A 95 -1.93 -22.47 8.82
N VAL A 96 -1.40 -21.25 8.77
CA VAL A 96 -1.95 -20.20 7.92
C VAL A 96 -1.60 -20.46 6.46
N SER A 97 -2.65 -20.41 5.61
CA SER A 97 -2.53 -20.43 4.16
C SER A 97 -3.28 -19.22 3.57
N LEU A 98 -2.75 -18.68 2.49
CA LEU A 98 -3.39 -17.62 1.70
C LEU A 98 -3.88 -18.19 0.37
N LYS A 99 -4.98 -17.63 -0.15
CA LYS A 99 -5.39 -17.89 -1.53
C LYS A 99 -4.32 -17.32 -2.46
N LEU A 100 -3.97 -18.06 -3.52
CA LEU A 100 -2.99 -17.60 -4.50
C LEU A 100 -3.40 -16.23 -5.08
N GLY A 101 -2.46 -15.29 -5.13
CA GLY A 101 -2.67 -13.93 -5.64
C GLY A 101 -3.37 -12.98 -4.65
N GLN A 102 -3.86 -13.45 -3.51
CA GLN A 102 -4.42 -12.58 -2.47
C GLN A 102 -3.30 -11.85 -1.74
N GLY A 103 -3.35 -10.52 -1.76
CA GLY A 103 -2.36 -9.67 -1.11
C GLY A 103 -2.64 -9.44 0.38
N ILE A 104 -1.59 -9.06 1.09
CA ILE A 104 -1.66 -8.56 2.47
C ILE A 104 -1.23 -7.09 2.49
N LEU A 105 -2.03 -6.24 3.12
CA LEU A 105 -1.66 -4.87 3.44
C LEU A 105 -1.30 -4.77 4.92
N VAL A 106 -0.04 -4.54 5.23
CA VAL A 106 0.39 -4.21 6.60
C VAL A 106 0.14 -2.73 6.83
N ASP A 107 -0.99 -2.40 7.47
CA ASP A 107 -1.47 -1.03 7.63
C ASP A 107 -1.05 -0.47 8.98
N ILE A 108 0.10 0.20 9.00
CA ILE A 108 0.71 0.78 10.20
C ILE A 108 1.25 2.19 9.94
N ALA A 109 1.31 3.02 10.98
CA ALA A 109 1.81 4.39 10.88
C ALA A 109 3.34 4.48 10.77
N ASN A 110 4.07 3.46 11.23
CA ASN A 110 5.53 3.43 11.23
C ASN A 110 6.07 2.16 10.57
N GLY A 111 6.39 2.24 9.29
CA GLY A 111 7.01 1.16 8.51
C GLY A 111 8.54 1.08 8.62
N HIS A 112 9.17 1.89 9.48
CA HIS A 112 10.64 1.97 9.62
C HIS A 112 11.23 0.96 10.62
N MET A 113 10.45 -0.01 11.08
CA MET A 113 10.91 -1.00 12.07
C MET A 113 11.70 -2.13 11.40
N GLU A 114 12.89 -2.43 11.92
CA GLU A 114 13.68 -3.62 11.49
C GLU A 114 12.88 -4.91 11.68
N TYR A 115 12.14 -5.00 12.77
CA TYR A 115 11.26 -6.15 13.03
C TYR A 115 10.24 -6.39 11.91
N LEU A 116 9.60 -5.32 11.41
CA LEU A 116 8.68 -5.44 10.28
C LEU A 116 9.42 -5.89 9.02
N PHE A 117 10.61 -5.36 8.76
CA PHE A 117 11.43 -5.72 7.61
C PHE A 117 11.77 -7.22 7.61
N ASP A 118 12.13 -7.79 8.76
CA ASP A 118 12.42 -9.22 8.90
C ASP A 118 11.16 -10.09 8.74
N LEU A 119 10.01 -9.60 9.21
CA LEU A 119 8.73 -10.26 8.96
C LEU A 119 8.37 -10.25 7.47
N VAL A 120 8.61 -9.15 6.75
CA VAL A 120 8.37 -9.06 5.31
C VAL A 120 9.26 -10.04 4.54
N LYS A 121 10.54 -10.15 4.88
CA LYS A 121 11.44 -11.19 4.32
C LYS A 121 10.86 -12.60 4.52
N SER A 122 10.45 -12.89 5.75
CA SER A 122 9.89 -14.19 6.10
C SER A 122 8.57 -14.47 5.37
N TYR A 123 7.74 -13.42 5.20
CA TYR A 123 6.51 -13.50 4.41
C TYR A 123 6.79 -13.87 2.94
N LYS A 124 7.74 -13.19 2.30
CA LYS A 124 8.11 -13.46 0.88
C LYS A 124 8.65 -14.88 0.69
N LEU A 125 9.36 -15.42 1.66
CA LEU A 125 9.80 -16.82 1.64
C LEU A 125 8.64 -17.81 1.79
N LYS A 126 7.67 -17.50 2.65
CA LYS A 126 6.51 -18.37 2.92
C LYS A 126 5.44 -18.29 1.83
N PHE A 127 5.21 -17.10 1.29
CA PHE A 127 4.14 -16.80 0.34
C PHE A 127 4.68 -16.07 -0.92
N PRO A 128 5.56 -16.71 -1.72
CA PRO A 128 6.28 -16.05 -2.81
C PRO A 128 5.38 -15.51 -3.93
N TYR A 129 4.15 -15.99 -4.04
CA TYR A 129 3.19 -15.58 -5.08
C TYR A 129 2.05 -14.69 -4.57
N ASN A 130 2.13 -14.28 -3.31
CA ASN A 130 1.13 -13.41 -2.71
C ASN A 130 1.74 -12.01 -2.55
N PRO A 131 1.18 -10.99 -3.20
CA PRO A 131 1.70 -9.64 -3.11
C PRO A 131 1.57 -9.10 -1.68
N ILE A 132 2.48 -8.21 -1.32
CA ILE A 132 2.43 -7.47 -0.06
C ILE A 132 2.43 -5.98 -0.33
N MET A 133 1.69 -5.26 0.48
CA MET A 133 1.75 -3.81 0.58
C MET A 133 2.16 -3.45 2.00
N VAL A 134 3.22 -2.67 2.15
CA VAL A 134 3.81 -2.33 3.45
C VAL A 134 3.95 -0.82 3.62
N GLY A 135 3.78 -0.33 4.80
CA GLY A 135 3.95 1.08 5.14
C GLY A 135 2.95 1.53 6.20
N ASN A 136 3.06 2.78 6.56
CA ASN A 136 3.63 3.92 5.84
C ASN A 136 5.11 4.14 6.19
N ILE A 137 5.87 4.60 5.22
CA ILE A 137 7.25 5.04 5.39
C ILE A 137 7.42 6.49 4.94
N ALA A 138 8.49 7.15 5.39
CA ALA A 138 8.71 8.58 5.21
C ALA A 138 10.10 8.94 4.67
N ASN A 139 11.00 7.99 4.45
CA ASN A 139 12.33 8.29 3.93
C ASN A 139 12.78 7.34 2.81
N PRO A 140 13.66 7.82 1.91
CA PRO A 140 14.19 7.03 0.81
C PRO A 140 14.99 5.82 1.26
N GLU A 141 15.76 5.94 2.33
CA GLU A 141 16.66 4.87 2.80
C GLU A 141 15.88 3.62 3.22
N THR A 142 14.72 3.79 3.85
CA THR A 142 13.84 2.67 4.18
C THR A 142 13.17 2.10 2.93
N TYR A 143 12.79 2.97 1.98
CA TYR A 143 12.26 2.52 0.69
C TYR A 143 13.27 1.65 -0.07
N ASP A 144 14.52 2.10 -0.18
CA ASP A 144 15.58 1.36 -0.87
C ASP A 144 15.81 -0.01 -0.23
N LYS A 145 15.80 -0.10 1.10
CA LYS A 145 15.87 -1.40 1.80
C LYS A 145 14.70 -2.32 1.44
N TYR A 146 13.47 -1.81 1.38
CA TYR A 146 12.33 -2.63 0.97
C TYR A 146 12.46 -3.09 -0.49
N CYS A 147 12.99 -2.26 -1.38
CA CYS A 147 13.24 -2.63 -2.77
C CYS A 147 14.20 -3.81 -2.95
N GLU A 148 15.07 -4.10 -1.96
CA GLU A 148 15.95 -5.26 -1.99
C GLU A 148 15.22 -6.60 -1.83
N ILE A 149 14.01 -6.59 -1.22
CA ILE A 149 13.26 -7.80 -0.86
C ILE A 149 11.89 -7.89 -1.51
N LEU A 150 11.37 -6.79 -2.03
CA LEU A 150 10.08 -6.71 -2.71
C LEU A 150 10.26 -6.93 -4.23
N ASP A 151 9.21 -7.42 -4.86
CA ASP A 151 9.18 -7.60 -6.30
C ASP A 151 8.18 -6.64 -6.98
N ARG A 152 8.05 -6.72 -8.30
CA ARG A 152 7.20 -5.83 -9.11
C ARG A 152 5.70 -5.85 -8.77
N HIS A 153 5.24 -6.81 -8.01
CA HIS A 153 3.84 -6.93 -7.60
C HIS A 153 3.59 -6.47 -6.17
N ASP A 154 4.65 -6.08 -5.48
CA ASP A 154 4.58 -5.58 -4.12
C ASP A 154 4.53 -4.05 -4.10
N TYR A 155 4.08 -3.48 -2.99
CA TYR A 155 3.87 -2.04 -2.88
C TYR A 155 4.42 -1.51 -1.56
N VAL A 156 4.92 -0.27 -1.62
CA VAL A 156 5.31 0.49 -0.43
C VAL A 156 4.44 1.74 -0.35
N ARG A 157 3.78 1.95 0.80
CA ARG A 157 2.99 3.16 1.05
C ARG A 157 3.90 4.25 1.60
N LEU A 158 3.96 5.34 0.86
CA LEU A 158 4.77 6.52 1.21
C LEU A 158 3.92 7.55 1.95
N SER A 159 4.59 8.42 2.70
CA SER A 159 4.09 9.49 3.56
C SER A 159 3.34 9.03 4.81
N ILE A 160 3.31 9.88 5.82
CA ILE A 160 2.68 9.61 7.10
C ILE A 160 1.83 10.82 7.49
N GLY A 161 0.55 10.60 7.71
CA GLY A 161 -0.33 11.63 8.27
C GLY A 161 -0.73 12.76 7.32
N SER A 162 -0.40 12.67 6.02
CA SER A 162 -0.62 13.74 5.03
C SER A 162 -2.09 13.98 4.64
N GLY A 163 -2.99 13.05 4.93
CA GLY A 163 -4.42 13.25 4.65
C GLY A 163 -5.05 14.26 5.61
N SER A 164 -5.90 15.14 5.12
CA SER A 164 -6.57 16.21 5.92
C SER A 164 -7.40 15.65 7.10
N ALA A 165 -7.90 14.44 7.00
CA ALA A 165 -8.65 13.76 8.07
C ALA A 165 -7.76 12.81 8.91
N CYS A 166 -6.45 12.74 8.64
CA CYS A 166 -5.57 11.82 9.35
C CYS A 166 -5.22 12.34 10.75
N THR A 167 -5.47 11.52 11.76
CA THR A 167 -5.18 11.85 13.16
C THR A 167 -3.81 11.37 13.63
N THR A 168 -3.02 10.71 12.78
CA THR A 168 -1.71 10.14 13.14
C THR A 168 -0.76 11.20 13.69
N GLY A 169 -0.66 12.35 13.02
CA GLY A 169 0.19 13.46 13.48
C GLY A 169 -0.22 13.97 14.86
N ALA A 170 -1.53 14.16 15.08
CA ALA A 170 -2.06 14.66 16.34
C ALA A 170 -1.94 13.64 17.49
N ASN A 171 -2.16 12.35 17.20
CA ASN A 171 -2.21 11.30 18.22
C ASN A 171 -0.84 10.69 18.53
N LEU A 172 0.02 10.55 17.51
CA LEU A 172 1.30 9.87 17.64
C LEU A 172 2.51 10.82 17.49
N GLY A 173 2.29 12.08 17.14
CA GLY A 173 3.38 13.02 16.87
C GLY A 173 4.22 12.68 15.64
N VAL A 174 3.74 11.80 14.77
CA VAL A 174 4.43 11.35 13.55
C VAL A 174 3.70 11.90 12.33
N TYR A 175 4.39 12.71 11.57
CA TYR A 175 3.88 13.34 10.36
C TYR A 175 5.00 13.50 9.34
N PHE A 176 4.70 13.19 8.07
CA PHE A 176 5.61 13.44 6.97
C PHE A 176 4.80 13.77 5.70
N PRO A 177 4.89 14.99 5.18
CA PRO A 177 4.17 15.42 3.98
C PRO A 177 4.66 14.69 2.73
N MET A 178 3.87 14.76 1.66
CA MET A 178 4.15 14.08 0.39
C MET A 178 5.11 14.83 -0.53
N GLY A 179 5.28 16.12 -0.32
CA GLY A 179 6.11 16.99 -1.14
C GLY A 179 7.56 17.11 -0.71
#